data_91e9712fe352ef8dd30c0fb8eb85ef52
#
_entry.id   91e9712fe352ef8dd30c0fb8eb85ef52
#
_cell.length_a   1.000
_cell.length_b   1.000
_cell.length_c   1.000
_cell.angle_alpha   90.00
_cell.angle_beta   90.00
_cell.angle_gamma   90.00
#
_symmetry.space_group_name_H-M   'P 1'
#
loop_
_entity.id
_entity.type
_entity.pdbx_description
1 polymer ?
#
loop_
_entity_poly.entity_id
_entity_poly.type
_entity_poly.pdbx_seq_one_letter_code
_entity_poly.pdbx_strand_id
1 'polypeptide(L)'
;MSYNFANDRLDVKNLKASGHITCETINQSSDRDLKDNIQVIGDATEAIRKMNGYTYTLKENGLPYAGVIAQEVMEALPEAVGSFTHYGEALQGPTVDGNELREETRYLNVDYAAVTGLLVQVARETDDRVTALEEENTTLRENLATADTRISTLENQVSELVALVRQLTGSEH
;
A
#
# COMPACT_ATOMS: atom_id res chain seq x y z
N MET A 1 34.09 -7.41 12.63
CA MET A 1 34.05 -5.97 12.35
C MET A 1 35.41 -5.55 11.84
N SER A 2 35.51 -4.98 10.67
CA SER A 2 36.77 -4.44 10.12
C SER A 2 36.50 -3.05 9.55
N TYR A 3 37.44 -2.13 9.78
CA TYR A 3 37.43 -0.81 9.19
C TYR A 3 38.53 -0.74 8.11
N ASN A 4 38.13 -0.34 6.91
CA ASN A 4 39.10 -0.19 5.81
C ASN A 4 39.49 1.29 5.68
N PHE A 5 40.65 1.62 6.24
CA PHE A 5 41.18 2.97 6.23
C PHE A 5 41.48 3.54 4.82
N ALA A 6 41.65 2.67 3.82
CA ALA A 6 41.92 3.12 2.44
C ALA A 6 40.71 3.68 1.73
N ASN A 7 39.49 3.24 2.15
CA ASN A 7 38.22 3.59 1.50
C ASN A 7 37.23 4.21 2.46
N ASP A 8 37.63 4.53 3.71
CA ASP A 8 36.75 4.99 4.79
C ASP A 8 35.48 4.13 4.96
N ARG A 9 35.66 2.81 4.81
CA ARG A 9 34.57 1.83 4.79
C ARG A 9 34.59 0.95 6.04
N LEU A 10 33.43 0.79 6.67
CA LEU A 10 33.20 -0.16 7.75
C LEU A 10 32.44 -1.38 7.23
N ASP A 11 33.11 -2.54 7.21
CA ASP A 11 32.50 -3.82 6.82
C ASP A 11 32.03 -4.59 8.05
N VAL A 12 30.73 -4.75 8.17
CA VAL A 12 30.08 -5.50 9.26
C VAL A 12 29.04 -6.45 8.69
N LYS A 13 28.89 -7.63 9.30
CA LYS A 13 27.84 -8.57 8.91
C LYS A 13 26.46 -8.08 9.35
N ASN A 14 26.37 -7.58 10.57
CA ASN A 14 25.15 -7.05 11.15
C ASN A 14 25.44 -5.75 11.88
N LEU A 15 24.60 -4.76 11.73
CA LEU A 15 24.61 -3.50 12.49
C LEU A 15 23.30 -3.34 13.24
N LYS A 16 23.37 -3.17 14.57
CA LYS A 16 22.25 -2.76 15.41
C LYS A 16 22.61 -1.43 16.04
N ALA A 17 21.82 -0.39 15.73
CA ALA A 17 21.91 0.91 16.38
C ALA A 17 20.79 1.01 17.43
N SER A 18 21.12 1.52 18.62
CA SER A 18 20.14 1.81 19.68
C SER A 18 19.49 3.18 19.54
N GLY A 19 19.92 3.99 18.58
CA GLY A 19 19.43 5.33 18.29
C GLY A 19 19.26 5.56 16.80
N HIS A 20 19.45 6.81 16.37
CA HIS A 20 19.29 7.20 14.98
C HIS A 20 20.52 6.84 14.13
N ILE A 21 20.27 6.47 12.87
CA ILE A 21 21.28 6.40 11.82
C ILE A 21 21.00 7.54 10.85
N THR A 22 21.96 8.44 10.68
CA THR A 22 21.89 9.53 9.70
C THR A 22 22.90 9.27 8.60
N CYS A 23 22.45 9.27 7.36
CA CYS A 23 23.27 9.06 6.18
C CYS A 23 22.67 9.80 4.99
N GLU A 24 23.46 10.06 3.97
CA GLU A 24 22.96 10.68 2.73
C GLU A 24 22.06 9.72 1.95
N THR A 25 22.44 8.44 1.84
CA THR A 25 21.69 7.42 1.13
C THR A 25 21.85 6.05 1.79
N ILE A 26 20.79 5.20 1.67
CA ILE A 26 20.86 3.78 1.98
C ILE A 26 20.62 3.01 0.70
N ASN A 27 21.64 2.24 0.25
CA ASN A 27 21.50 1.35 -0.90
C ASN A 27 21.30 -0.08 -0.40
N GLN A 28 20.21 -0.70 -0.82
CA GLN A 28 19.88 -2.09 -0.51
C GLN A 28 20.10 -2.96 -1.74
N SER A 29 20.80 -4.09 -1.58
CA SER A 29 20.98 -5.05 -2.65
C SER A 29 19.63 -5.64 -3.05
N SER A 30 19.27 -5.53 -4.34
CA SER A 30 17.98 -5.98 -4.86
C SER A 30 18.12 -6.64 -6.24
N ASP A 31 19.31 -7.15 -6.55
CA ASP A 31 19.56 -7.85 -7.78
C ASP A 31 18.71 -9.12 -7.89
N ARG A 32 18.25 -9.42 -9.11
CA ARG A 32 17.43 -10.60 -9.41
C ARG A 32 18.16 -11.90 -9.10
N ASP A 33 19.47 -11.93 -9.38
CA ASP A 33 20.30 -13.13 -9.20
C ASP A 33 20.56 -13.48 -7.72
N LEU A 34 20.19 -12.57 -6.81
CA LEU A 34 20.23 -12.80 -5.36
C LEU A 34 18.92 -13.35 -4.79
N LYS A 35 17.91 -13.61 -5.64
CA LYS A 35 16.54 -13.94 -5.22
C LYS A 35 16.04 -15.18 -5.91
N ASP A 36 15.41 -16.05 -5.15
CA ASP A 36 14.71 -17.22 -5.64
C ASP A 36 13.18 -17.06 -5.45
N ASN A 37 12.41 -17.85 -6.20
CA ASN A 37 10.95 -17.92 -6.09
C ASN A 37 10.26 -16.55 -6.19
N ILE A 38 10.73 -15.71 -7.11
CA ILE A 38 10.21 -14.36 -7.31
C ILE A 38 8.76 -14.43 -7.79
N GLN A 39 7.85 -13.90 -6.99
CA GLN A 39 6.43 -13.80 -7.30
C GLN A 39 5.97 -12.36 -7.12
N VAL A 40 5.00 -11.95 -7.92
CA VAL A 40 4.31 -10.68 -7.74
C VAL A 40 3.43 -10.78 -6.50
N ILE A 41 3.38 -9.71 -5.70
CA ILE A 41 2.48 -9.64 -4.56
C ILE A 41 1.04 -9.64 -5.10
N GLY A 42 0.29 -10.72 -4.84
CA GLY A 42 -1.10 -10.83 -5.25
C GLY A 42 -2.02 -10.03 -4.31
N ASP A 43 -3.18 -9.62 -4.83
CA ASP A 43 -4.22 -8.92 -4.07
C ASP A 43 -3.70 -7.74 -3.24
N ALA A 44 -2.75 -6.98 -3.82
CA ALA A 44 -2.05 -5.91 -3.12
C ALA A 44 -3.02 -4.80 -2.65
N THR A 45 -4.05 -4.51 -3.43
CA THR A 45 -5.11 -3.56 -3.06
C THR A 45 -5.92 -4.03 -1.85
N GLU A 46 -6.15 -5.32 -1.70
CA GLU A 46 -6.82 -5.87 -0.50
C GLU A 46 -5.86 -5.92 0.69
N ALA A 47 -4.58 -6.23 0.47
CA ALA A 47 -3.56 -6.22 1.50
C ALA A 47 -3.40 -4.83 2.13
N ILE A 48 -3.30 -3.76 1.32
CA ILE A 48 -3.12 -2.39 1.81
C ILE A 48 -4.31 -1.89 2.65
N ARG A 49 -5.53 -2.40 2.42
CA ARG A 49 -6.71 -2.05 3.21
C ARG A 49 -6.68 -2.54 4.64
N LYS A 50 -5.79 -3.50 4.97
CA LYS A 50 -5.60 -4.03 6.32
C LYS A 50 -4.68 -3.17 7.17
N MET A 51 -4.04 -2.14 6.59
CA MET A 51 -3.09 -1.29 7.29
C MET A 51 -3.44 0.18 7.11
N ASN A 52 -3.01 0.98 8.07
CA ASN A 52 -3.18 2.42 8.06
C ASN A 52 -1.86 3.13 8.34
N GLY A 53 -1.74 4.36 7.86
CA GLY A 53 -0.69 5.27 8.28
C GLY A 53 -1.10 6.01 9.56
N TYR A 54 -0.19 6.09 10.52
CA TYR A 54 -0.42 6.70 11.80
C TYR A 54 0.61 7.78 12.12
N THR A 55 0.19 8.77 12.89
CA THR A 55 1.09 9.57 13.72
C THR A 55 0.96 9.09 15.15
N TYR A 56 2.07 9.00 15.85
CA TYR A 56 2.10 8.50 17.25
C TYR A 56 3.21 9.14 18.06
N THR A 57 3.14 8.97 19.35
CA THR A 57 4.22 9.35 20.28
C THR A 57 4.92 8.09 20.77
N LEU A 58 6.24 8.04 20.63
CA LEU A 58 7.01 6.90 21.12
C LEU A 58 7.10 6.93 22.64
N LYS A 59 6.70 5.84 23.31
CA LYS A 59 6.64 5.77 24.79
C LYS A 59 7.99 5.98 25.46
N GLU A 60 9.07 5.57 24.79
CA GLU A 60 10.43 5.63 25.31
C GLU A 60 10.95 7.05 25.49
N ASN A 61 10.64 7.96 24.57
CA ASN A 61 11.21 9.31 24.54
C ASN A 61 10.18 10.45 24.46
N GLY A 62 8.89 10.13 24.35
CA GLY A 62 7.81 11.12 24.26
C GLY A 62 7.77 11.95 22.97
N LEU A 63 8.58 11.60 21.96
CA LEU A 63 8.65 12.34 20.71
C LEU A 63 7.61 11.86 19.70
N PRO A 64 7.13 12.76 18.80
CA PRO A 64 6.19 12.42 17.75
C PRO A 64 6.89 11.73 16.58
N TYR A 65 6.23 10.71 16.02
CA TYR A 65 6.66 9.95 14.86
C TYR A 65 5.47 9.67 13.94
N ALA A 66 5.74 9.14 12.76
CA ALA A 66 4.73 8.63 11.85
C ALA A 66 5.21 7.30 11.23
N GLY A 67 4.24 6.44 10.90
CA GLY A 67 4.54 5.15 10.30
C GLY A 67 3.33 4.23 10.31
N VAL A 68 3.58 2.94 10.22
CA VAL A 68 2.57 1.87 10.23
C VAL A 68 2.69 1.05 11.51
N ILE A 69 1.67 0.26 11.83
CA ILE A 69 1.66 -0.67 12.97
C ILE A 69 2.08 -2.06 12.48
N ALA A 70 3.11 -2.64 13.11
CA ALA A 70 3.68 -3.93 12.69
C ALA A 70 2.67 -5.07 12.70
N GLN A 71 1.69 -5.06 13.60
CA GLN A 71 0.62 -6.06 13.66
C GLN A 71 -0.28 -6.00 12.42
N GLU A 72 -0.66 -4.80 11.95
CA GLU A 72 -1.44 -4.62 10.73
C GLU A 72 -0.64 -5.01 9.49
N VAL A 73 0.66 -4.65 9.45
CA VAL A 73 1.57 -5.08 8.37
C VAL A 73 1.68 -6.60 8.32
N MET A 74 1.72 -7.29 9.46
CA MET A 74 1.79 -8.74 9.53
C MET A 74 0.54 -9.42 8.95
N GLU A 75 -0.63 -8.79 9.07
CA GLU A 75 -1.87 -9.28 8.45
C GLU A 75 -1.93 -9.00 6.94
N ALA A 76 -1.25 -7.94 6.47
CA ALA A 76 -1.23 -7.53 5.08
C ALA A 76 -0.12 -8.21 4.27
N LEU A 77 1.10 -8.24 4.81
CA LEU A 77 2.33 -8.73 4.18
C LEU A 77 3.24 -9.31 5.27
N PRO A 78 3.06 -10.57 5.70
CA PRO A 78 3.83 -11.19 6.78
C PRO A 78 5.35 -11.13 6.57
N GLU A 79 5.80 -11.19 5.31
CA GLU A 79 7.22 -11.14 4.92
C GLU A 79 7.89 -9.80 5.25
N ALA A 80 7.10 -8.74 5.46
CA ALA A 80 7.58 -7.42 5.86
C ALA A 80 7.82 -7.29 7.36
N VAL A 81 7.51 -8.32 8.16
CA VAL A 81 7.54 -8.22 9.63
C VAL A 81 8.57 -9.16 10.21
N GLY A 82 9.48 -8.59 10.98
CA GLY A 82 10.42 -9.31 11.81
C GLY A 82 10.15 -9.10 13.31
N SER A 83 11.10 -9.53 14.13
CA SER A 83 11.02 -9.28 15.57
C SER A 83 12.41 -9.02 16.15
N PHE A 84 12.46 -8.31 17.26
CA PHE A 84 13.67 -8.11 18.04
C PHE A 84 13.39 -8.20 19.55
N THR A 85 14.42 -8.57 20.31
CA THR A 85 14.35 -8.55 21.78
C THR A 85 14.86 -7.21 22.29
N HIS A 86 14.05 -6.59 23.13
CA HIS A 86 14.43 -5.43 23.94
C HIS A 86 14.83 -5.93 25.31
N TYR A 87 16.01 -5.49 25.78
CA TYR A 87 16.51 -5.78 27.10
C TYR A 87 16.26 -4.58 28.00
N GLY A 88 15.37 -4.76 28.97
CA GLY A 88 15.03 -3.78 29.99
C GLY A 88 16.08 -3.66 31.09
N GLU A 89 15.64 -3.31 32.29
CA GLU A 89 16.50 -3.17 33.45
C GLU A 89 17.10 -4.48 33.91
N ALA A 90 18.27 -4.43 34.57
CA ALA A 90 18.88 -5.60 35.14
C ALA A 90 18.00 -6.13 36.31
N LEU A 91 17.68 -7.40 36.28
CA LEU A 91 16.94 -8.06 37.34
C LEU A 91 17.87 -8.28 38.54
N GLN A 92 17.39 -8.01 39.74
CA GLN A 92 18.13 -8.31 40.97
C GLN A 92 18.17 -9.82 41.17
N GLY A 93 19.35 -10.41 41.03
CA GLY A 93 19.53 -11.85 41.22
C GLY A 93 20.95 -12.29 40.93
N PRO A 94 21.27 -13.59 41.15
CA PRO A 94 22.57 -14.14 40.80
C PRO A 94 22.81 -14.08 39.30
N THR A 95 24.02 -13.69 38.89
CA THR A 95 24.46 -13.75 37.51
C THR A 95 24.59 -15.20 37.07
N VAL A 96 24.06 -15.52 35.86
CA VAL A 96 24.30 -16.82 35.23
C VAL A 96 25.42 -16.65 34.22
N ASP A 97 26.49 -17.40 34.34
CA ASP A 97 27.67 -17.35 33.45
C ASP A 97 28.30 -15.94 33.35
N GLY A 98 28.25 -15.12 34.42
CA GLY A 98 28.81 -13.78 34.44
C GLY A 98 28.00 -12.72 33.71
N ASN A 99 26.83 -13.05 33.20
CA ASN A 99 25.89 -12.12 32.58
C ASN A 99 24.77 -11.71 33.53
N GLU A 100 24.46 -10.42 33.57
CA GLU A 100 23.31 -9.90 34.30
C GLU A 100 22.01 -10.41 33.63
N LEU A 101 21.10 -10.94 34.43
CA LEU A 101 19.75 -11.22 33.95
C LEU A 101 19.01 -9.90 33.72
N ARG A 102 18.40 -9.74 32.56
CA ARG A 102 17.61 -8.57 32.22
C ARG A 102 16.18 -8.97 31.86
N GLU A 103 15.25 -8.07 32.06
CA GLU A 103 13.92 -8.24 31.55
C GLU A 103 13.98 -8.27 30.01
N GLU A 104 13.41 -9.31 29.41
CA GLU A 104 13.35 -9.48 27.94
C GLU A 104 11.94 -9.28 27.46
N THR A 105 11.75 -8.33 26.58
CA THR A 105 10.48 -8.11 25.88
C THR A 105 10.69 -8.23 24.38
N ARG A 106 9.88 -9.04 23.71
CA ARG A 106 9.93 -9.22 22.27
C ARG A 106 8.97 -8.25 21.60
N TYR A 107 9.49 -7.44 20.69
CA TYR A 107 8.72 -6.52 19.85
C TYR A 107 8.83 -6.91 18.38
N LEU A 108 7.83 -6.50 17.60
CA LEU A 108 7.85 -6.58 16.13
C LEU A 108 8.56 -5.38 15.53
N ASN A 109 9.15 -5.57 14.37
CA ASN A 109 9.67 -4.51 13.51
C ASN A 109 9.16 -4.67 12.08
N VAL A 110 9.25 -3.62 11.30
CA VAL A 110 8.77 -3.57 9.91
C VAL A 110 9.94 -3.31 8.98
N ASP A 111 10.02 -4.10 7.90
CA ASP A 111 10.82 -3.79 6.73
C ASP A 111 10.05 -2.83 5.82
N TYR A 112 10.40 -1.56 5.86
CA TYR A 112 9.76 -0.54 5.04
C TYR A 112 10.08 -0.69 3.55
N ALA A 113 11.15 -1.37 3.15
CA ALA A 113 11.42 -1.68 1.75
C ALA A 113 10.40 -2.69 1.20
N ALA A 114 10.03 -3.69 2.01
CA ALA A 114 8.96 -4.62 1.66
C ALA A 114 7.60 -3.92 1.53
N VAL A 115 7.28 -2.99 2.45
CA VAL A 115 6.08 -2.15 2.35
C VAL A 115 6.10 -1.29 1.08
N THR A 116 7.26 -0.77 0.68
CA THR A 116 7.41 -0.05 -0.60
C THR A 116 7.11 -0.96 -1.80
N GLY A 117 7.55 -2.22 -1.76
CA GLY A 117 7.19 -3.23 -2.78
C GLY A 117 5.68 -3.44 -2.90
N LEU A 118 4.98 -3.53 -1.77
CA LEU A 118 3.51 -3.60 -1.73
C LEU A 118 2.88 -2.36 -2.36
N LEU A 119 3.35 -1.16 -2.02
CA LEU A 119 2.83 0.10 -2.56
C LEU A 119 3.01 0.19 -4.09
N VAL A 120 4.14 -0.28 -4.62
CA VAL A 120 4.36 -0.36 -6.08
C VAL A 120 3.30 -1.24 -6.74
N GLN A 121 2.99 -2.39 -6.16
CA GLN A 121 1.98 -3.29 -6.71
C GLN A 121 0.56 -2.72 -6.59
N VAL A 122 0.22 -2.06 -5.47
CA VAL A 122 -1.05 -1.34 -5.31
C VAL A 122 -1.21 -0.25 -6.38
N ALA A 123 -0.13 0.51 -6.66
CA ALA A 123 -0.16 1.54 -7.69
C ALA A 123 -0.46 0.94 -9.07
N ARG A 124 0.14 -0.20 -9.42
CA ARG A 124 -0.12 -0.91 -10.67
C ARG A 124 -1.55 -1.42 -10.78
N GLU A 125 -2.05 -2.11 -9.75
CA GLU A 125 -3.45 -2.58 -9.73
C GLU A 125 -4.45 -1.42 -9.82
N THR A 126 -4.10 -0.27 -9.24
CA THR A 126 -4.93 0.93 -9.32
C THR A 126 -4.93 1.51 -10.72
N ASP A 127 -3.77 1.58 -11.38
CA ASP A 127 -3.63 2.05 -12.75
C ASP A 127 -4.43 1.17 -13.73
N ASP A 128 -4.33 -0.15 -13.60
CA ASP A 128 -5.12 -1.11 -14.39
C ASP A 128 -6.64 -0.89 -14.21
N ARG A 129 -7.07 -0.63 -12.96
CA ARG A 129 -8.49 -0.34 -12.66
C ARG A 129 -8.95 0.99 -13.23
N VAL A 130 -8.11 2.03 -13.17
CA VAL A 130 -8.41 3.34 -13.77
C VAL A 130 -8.57 3.19 -15.27
N THR A 131 -7.66 2.49 -15.94
CA THR A 131 -7.74 2.22 -17.38
C THR A 131 -9.06 1.51 -17.76
N ALA A 132 -9.42 0.46 -17.02
CA ALA A 132 -10.69 -0.25 -17.28
C ALA A 132 -11.93 0.65 -17.07
N LEU A 133 -11.92 1.50 -16.03
CA LEU A 133 -13.01 2.45 -15.78
C LEU A 133 -13.09 3.55 -16.86
N GLU A 134 -12.00 3.98 -17.43
CA GLU A 134 -11.96 4.94 -18.53
C GLU A 134 -12.56 4.34 -19.81
N GLU A 135 -12.24 3.07 -20.11
CA GLU A 135 -12.85 2.34 -21.24
C GLU A 135 -14.35 2.14 -21.05
N GLU A 136 -14.77 1.73 -19.85
CA GLU A 136 -16.19 1.58 -19.52
C GLU A 136 -16.94 2.93 -19.64
N ASN A 137 -16.34 4.01 -19.13
CA ASN A 137 -16.91 5.35 -19.20
C ASN A 137 -17.10 5.81 -20.65
N THR A 138 -16.13 5.50 -21.53
CA THR A 138 -16.23 5.80 -22.95
C THR A 138 -17.39 5.04 -23.58
N THR A 139 -17.49 3.75 -23.32
CA THR A 139 -18.60 2.92 -23.80
C THR A 139 -19.96 3.41 -23.29
N LEU A 140 -20.07 3.79 -22.03
CA LEU A 140 -21.29 4.31 -21.45
C LEU A 140 -21.71 5.64 -22.09
N ARG A 141 -20.77 6.52 -22.40
CA ARG A 141 -21.04 7.79 -23.09
C ARG A 141 -21.56 7.57 -24.52
N GLU A 142 -20.98 6.62 -25.26
CA GLU A 142 -21.44 6.25 -26.59
C GLU A 142 -22.86 5.67 -26.57
N ASN A 143 -23.13 4.79 -25.61
CA ASN A 143 -24.46 4.24 -25.39
C ASN A 143 -25.50 5.31 -25.04
N LEU A 144 -25.13 6.27 -24.19
CA LEU A 144 -25.99 7.41 -23.83
C LEU A 144 -26.30 8.27 -25.06
N ALA A 145 -25.31 8.64 -25.87
CA ALA A 145 -25.52 9.42 -27.08
C ALA A 145 -26.44 8.69 -28.10
N THR A 146 -26.30 7.36 -28.18
CA THR A 146 -27.17 6.53 -29.01
C THR A 146 -28.60 6.53 -28.46
N ALA A 147 -28.77 6.41 -27.15
CA ALA A 147 -30.10 6.45 -26.51
C ALA A 147 -30.77 7.83 -26.70
N ASP A 148 -30.05 8.92 -26.53
CA ASP A 148 -30.54 10.27 -26.75
C ASP A 148 -31.02 10.49 -28.19
N THR A 149 -30.26 9.98 -29.17
CA THR A 149 -30.64 10.02 -30.59
C THR A 149 -31.96 9.24 -30.83
N ARG A 150 -32.10 8.07 -30.22
CA ARG A 150 -33.34 7.27 -30.33
C ARG A 150 -34.52 7.95 -29.65
N ILE A 151 -34.32 8.57 -28.50
CA ILE A 151 -35.36 9.34 -27.79
C ILE A 151 -35.83 10.49 -28.67
N SER A 152 -34.92 11.29 -29.21
CA SER A 152 -35.28 12.40 -30.13
C SER A 152 -36.05 11.94 -31.37
N THR A 153 -35.66 10.79 -31.94
CA THR A 153 -36.38 10.20 -33.07
C THR A 153 -37.82 9.77 -32.68
N LEU A 154 -37.96 9.13 -31.52
CA LEU A 154 -39.28 8.72 -31.01
C LEU A 154 -40.16 9.92 -30.69
N GLU A 155 -39.62 10.98 -30.10
CA GLU A 155 -40.35 12.22 -29.82
C GLU A 155 -40.89 12.87 -31.10
N ASN A 156 -40.07 12.89 -32.17
CA ASN A 156 -40.50 13.37 -33.48
C ASN A 156 -41.61 12.49 -34.07
N GLN A 157 -41.51 11.17 -34.03
CA GLN A 157 -42.53 10.24 -34.49
C GLN A 157 -43.82 10.40 -33.72
N VAL A 158 -43.77 10.55 -32.40
CA VAL A 158 -44.96 10.81 -31.57
C VAL A 158 -45.61 12.13 -31.95
N SER A 159 -44.82 13.19 -32.19
CA SER A 159 -45.32 14.50 -32.61
C SER A 159 -46.05 14.42 -33.97
N GLU A 160 -45.46 13.69 -34.95
CA GLU A 160 -46.09 13.44 -36.26
C GLU A 160 -47.39 12.64 -36.13
N LEU A 161 -47.39 11.58 -35.32
CA LEU A 161 -48.62 10.79 -35.06
C LEU A 161 -49.70 11.64 -34.41
N VAL A 162 -49.38 12.47 -33.43
CA VAL A 162 -50.34 13.38 -32.81
C VAL A 162 -50.94 14.38 -33.83
N ALA A 163 -50.11 14.90 -34.75
CA ALA A 163 -50.58 15.77 -35.82
C ALA A 163 -51.54 15.06 -36.78
N LEU A 164 -51.21 13.82 -37.21
CA LEU A 164 -52.09 13.01 -38.03
C LEU A 164 -53.44 12.66 -37.39
N VAL A 165 -53.40 12.29 -36.13
CA VAL A 165 -54.64 12.03 -35.34
C VAL A 165 -55.51 13.27 -35.29
N ARG A 166 -54.95 14.45 -35.02
CA ARG A 166 -55.71 15.71 -35.02
C ARG A 166 -56.32 16.04 -36.39
N GLN A 167 -55.63 15.77 -37.48
CA GLN A 167 -56.17 15.94 -38.85
C GLN A 167 -57.36 15.01 -39.11
N LEU A 168 -57.24 13.75 -38.71
CA LEU A 168 -58.30 12.76 -38.89
C LEU A 168 -59.56 13.06 -38.06
N THR A 169 -59.38 13.50 -36.83
CA THR A 169 -60.50 13.82 -35.92
C THR A 169 -61.11 15.20 -36.17
N GLY A 170 -60.37 16.13 -36.80
CA GLY A 170 -60.85 17.49 -37.15
C GLY A 170 -61.55 17.58 -38.50
N SER A 171 -61.55 16.54 -39.37
CA SER A 171 -62.27 16.51 -40.63
C SER A 171 -63.68 15.88 -40.58
N GLU A 172 -64.20 15.59 -39.39
CA GLU A 172 -65.58 15.08 -39.19
C GLU A 172 -66.57 16.15 -38.72
N HIS A 173 -66.37 17.43 -39.13
CA HIS A 173 -67.36 18.53 -38.88
C HIS A 173 -67.61 19.32 -40.15
#